data_4f4063e2160d3b3b4d81c3af56af6e00
#
_entry.id   4f4063e2160d3b3b4d81c3af56af6e00
#
_cell.length_a   1.000
_cell.length_b   1.000
_cell.length_c   1.000
_cell.angle_alpha   90.00
_cell.angle_beta   90.00
_cell.angle_gamma   90.00
#
_symmetry.space_group_name_H-M   'P 1'
#
loop_
_entity.id
_entity.type
_entity.pdbx_description
1 polymer ?
#
loop_
_entity_poly.entity_id
_entity_poly.type
_entity_poly.pdbx_seq_one_letter_code
_entity_poly.pdbx_strand_id
1 'polypeptide(L)'
;MADTYLVTGGMGCIGAWTLTHLQRNGKRAVNFDLSDDRHRLNWLMSAEQQADITFVQGDLRDTEAVKAVFAEHDISRVIHLAALQVPFCRANPPLGAEVNVTGTVNVFEAARAQGIGHIAYASSIGVYGPPSDFPPGLIAHDAPKRPRTLYGAYKVCNEGTALVYYEDQGISSTALRPYTVYGVGRDQGMTSEPTKALVAAAKGQPYHIPFSGTMQFQFASDVARQFILAAEQPLGGACGFNLGGGDPVTVAEFVAAAKQVLPAAEIDVADNPLPFPAGFDDSELRASLGTVYGTPLNEGVAQTIVHIQRLGDGI
;
A
#
# COMPACT_ATOMS: atom_id res chain seq x y z
N MET A 1 -1.13 -27.56 8.26
CA MET A 1 -0.57 -27.25 6.93
C MET A 1 0.09 -25.88 7.00
N ALA A 2 1.08 -25.56 6.17
CA ALA A 2 1.65 -24.20 6.15
C ALA A 2 0.65 -23.22 5.55
N ASP A 3 0.59 -21.99 6.09
CA ASP A 3 -0.30 -20.95 5.58
C ASP A 3 0.05 -20.58 4.10
N THR A 4 -0.98 -20.45 3.27
CA THR A 4 -0.90 -19.97 1.90
C THR A 4 -1.52 -18.58 1.83
N TYR A 5 -0.74 -17.60 1.40
CA TYR A 5 -1.16 -16.19 1.31
C TYR A 5 -1.63 -15.86 -0.10
N LEU A 6 -2.85 -15.39 -0.25
CA LEU A 6 -3.27 -14.70 -1.46
C LEU A 6 -2.90 -13.21 -1.35
N VAL A 7 -2.13 -12.72 -2.30
CA VAL A 7 -1.84 -11.29 -2.45
C VAL A 7 -2.48 -10.82 -3.74
N THR A 8 -3.51 -9.99 -3.67
CA THR A 8 -4.02 -9.33 -4.87
C THR A 8 -3.27 -8.02 -5.10
N GLY A 9 -2.97 -7.70 -6.34
CA GLY A 9 -2.20 -6.49 -6.64
C GLY A 9 -0.70 -6.62 -6.36
N GLY A 10 -0.15 -7.83 -6.48
CA GLY A 10 1.26 -8.11 -6.21
C GLY A 10 2.23 -7.44 -7.19
N MET A 11 1.76 -7.01 -8.37
CA MET A 11 2.57 -6.23 -9.32
C MET A 11 2.64 -4.73 -8.96
N GLY A 12 1.85 -4.26 -7.96
CA GLY A 12 1.96 -2.92 -7.40
C GLY A 12 3.15 -2.78 -6.43
N CYS A 13 3.48 -1.55 -6.03
CA CYS A 13 4.61 -1.26 -5.13
C CYS A 13 4.52 -2.04 -3.80
N ILE A 14 3.44 -1.87 -3.04
CA ILE A 14 3.26 -2.54 -1.74
C ILE A 14 3.15 -4.06 -1.95
N GLY A 15 2.46 -4.50 -3.01
CA GLY A 15 2.29 -5.92 -3.34
C GLY A 15 3.62 -6.61 -3.65
N ALA A 16 4.49 -5.99 -4.42
CA ALA A 16 5.81 -6.53 -4.72
C ALA A 16 6.69 -6.71 -3.46
N TRP A 17 6.66 -5.72 -2.56
CA TRP A 17 7.32 -5.85 -1.26
C TRP A 17 6.67 -6.93 -0.38
N THR A 18 5.34 -7.07 -0.40
CA THR A 18 4.61 -8.12 0.33
C THR A 18 5.05 -9.51 -0.14
N LEU A 19 5.04 -9.75 -1.46
CA LEU A 19 5.50 -11.01 -2.05
C LEU A 19 6.97 -11.27 -1.71
N THR A 20 7.82 -10.24 -1.76
CA THR A 20 9.24 -10.34 -1.40
C THR A 20 9.43 -10.76 0.07
N HIS A 21 8.69 -10.17 0.99
CA HIS A 21 8.79 -10.55 2.41
C HIS A 21 8.24 -11.95 2.67
N LEU A 22 7.12 -12.33 2.06
CA LEU A 22 6.57 -13.69 2.18
C LEU A 22 7.57 -14.72 1.69
N GLN A 23 8.15 -14.52 0.51
CA GLN A 23 9.14 -15.43 -0.07
C GLN A 23 10.39 -15.54 0.82
N ARG A 24 10.96 -14.41 1.28
CA ARG A 24 12.14 -14.42 2.17
C ARG A 24 11.91 -15.11 3.50
N ASN A 25 10.67 -15.17 3.97
CA ASN A 25 10.27 -15.87 5.20
C ASN A 25 9.78 -17.31 4.92
N GLY A 26 9.99 -17.87 3.72
CA GLY A 26 9.60 -19.22 3.36
C GLY A 26 8.09 -19.46 3.38
N LYS A 27 7.28 -18.41 3.21
CA LYS A 27 5.82 -18.50 3.16
C LYS A 27 5.33 -18.79 1.75
N ARG A 28 4.32 -19.63 1.61
CA ARG A 28 3.66 -19.87 0.33
C ARG A 28 2.83 -18.65 -0.07
N ALA A 29 3.07 -18.11 -1.26
CA ALA A 29 2.36 -16.94 -1.79
C ALA A 29 1.77 -17.22 -3.16
N VAL A 30 0.51 -16.81 -3.33
CA VAL A 30 -0.20 -16.77 -4.61
C VAL A 30 -0.46 -15.30 -4.92
N ASN A 31 0.07 -14.82 -6.03
CA ASN A 31 -0.24 -13.50 -6.55
C ASN A 31 -1.43 -13.60 -7.50
N PHE A 32 -2.43 -12.71 -7.32
CA PHE A 32 -3.52 -12.50 -8.27
C PHE A 32 -3.49 -11.04 -8.73
N ASP A 33 -3.20 -10.82 -10.00
CA ASP A 33 -3.08 -9.48 -10.57
C ASP A 33 -3.55 -9.46 -12.03
N LEU A 34 -4.05 -8.31 -12.47
CA LEU A 34 -4.40 -8.08 -13.87
C LEU A 34 -3.16 -8.06 -14.78
N SER A 35 -2.05 -7.55 -14.26
CA SER A 35 -0.77 -7.41 -14.97
C SER A 35 0.11 -8.62 -14.74
N ASP A 36 0.85 -9.02 -15.77
CA ASP A 36 1.96 -9.97 -15.72
C ASP A 36 3.34 -9.28 -15.70
N ASP A 37 3.38 -7.94 -15.71
CA ASP A 37 4.60 -7.15 -15.68
C ASP A 37 5.25 -7.18 -14.29
N ARG A 38 6.35 -7.93 -14.20
CA ARG A 38 7.11 -8.17 -12.97
C ARG A 38 8.25 -7.18 -12.72
N HIS A 39 8.31 -6.04 -13.42
CA HIS A 39 9.46 -5.14 -13.29
C HIS A 39 9.77 -4.76 -11.83
N ARG A 40 8.74 -4.46 -10.99
CA ARG A 40 8.94 -4.13 -9.58
C ARG A 40 9.45 -5.31 -8.75
N LEU A 41 8.98 -6.54 -9.06
CA LEU A 41 9.51 -7.75 -8.43
C LEU A 41 10.97 -7.99 -8.85
N ASN A 42 11.32 -7.77 -10.12
CA ASN A 42 12.68 -7.90 -10.63
C ASN A 42 13.64 -6.92 -9.95
N TRP A 43 13.14 -5.76 -9.49
CA TRP A 43 13.93 -4.84 -8.68
C TRP A 43 14.17 -5.32 -7.25
N LEU A 44 13.36 -6.24 -6.72
CA LEU A 44 13.38 -6.65 -5.31
C LEU A 44 13.92 -8.06 -5.08
N MET A 45 13.81 -8.95 -6.08
CA MET A 45 14.24 -10.35 -5.96
C MET A 45 14.65 -10.94 -7.31
N SER A 46 15.49 -11.98 -7.26
CA SER A 46 15.92 -12.69 -8.47
C SER A 46 14.80 -13.55 -9.06
N ALA A 47 14.99 -14.01 -10.32
CA ALA A 47 14.06 -14.91 -10.98
C ALA A 47 13.92 -16.25 -10.22
N GLU A 48 15.01 -16.76 -9.64
CA GLU A 48 15.00 -17.99 -8.84
C GLU A 48 14.13 -17.81 -7.57
N GLN A 49 14.23 -16.66 -6.90
CA GLN A 49 13.39 -16.36 -5.74
C GLN A 49 11.92 -16.23 -6.13
N GLN A 50 11.62 -15.67 -7.32
CA GLN A 50 10.25 -15.57 -7.82
C GLN A 50 9.64 -16.93 -8.19
N ALA A 51 10.44 -17.97 -8.45
CA ALA A 51 9.95 -19.30 -8.78
C ALA A 51 9.15 -19.97 -7.65
N ASP A 52 9.33 -19.52 -6.40
CA ASP A 52 8.58 -20.00 -5.24
C ASP A 52 7.18 -19.36 -5.12
N ILE A 53 6.87 -18.36 -5.96
CA ILE A 53 5.60 -17.65 -5.95
C ILE A 53 4.71 -18.16 -7.07
N THR A 54 3.47 -18.50 -6.77
CA THR A 54 2.47 -18.83 -7.78
C THR A 54 1.88 -17.53 -8.36
N PHE A 55 1.93 -17.36 -9.68
CA PHE A 55 1.37 -16.19 -10.36
C PHE A 55 0.12 -16.58 -11.12
N VAL A 56 -1.00 -15.94 -10.79
CA VAL A 56 -2.28 -16.08 -11.45
C VAL A 56 -2.66 -14.73 -12.03
N GLN A 57 -2.76 -14.64 -13.35
CA GLN A 57 -3.25 -13.44 -14.02
C GLN A 57 -4.78 -13.46 -14.04
N GLY A 58 -5.41 -12.38 -13.57
CA GLY A 58 -6.86 -12.28 -13.55
C GLY A 58 -7.37 -10.88 -13.18
N ASP A 59 -8.64 -10.66 -13.47
CA ASP A 59 -9.32 -9.40 -13.21
C ASP A 59 -10.21 -9.54 -11.97
N LEU A 60 -10.08 -8.63 -11.01
CA LEU A 60 -10.94 -8.60 -9.82
C LEU A 60 -12.45 -8.42 -10.15
N ARG A 61 -12.77 -7.88 -11.33
CA ARG A 61 -14.15 -7.73 -11.79
C ARG A 61 -14.78 -9.04 -12.22
N ASP A 62 -13.95 -10.03 -12.56
CA ASP A 62 -14.40 -11.38 -12.91
C ASP A 62 -14.59 -12.21 -11.63
N THR A 63 -15.85 -12.33 -11.22
CA THR A 63 -16.25 -13.06 -10.01
C THR A 63 -15.78 -14.52 -10.04
N GLU A 64 -15.87 -15.18 -11.20
CA GLU A 64 -15.50 -16.59 -11.32
C GLU A 64 -13.99 -16.79 -11.29
N ALA A 65 -13.21 -15.89 -11.91
CA ALA A 65 -11.75 -15.91 -11.81
C ALA A 65 -11.27 -15.70 -10.36
N VAL A 66 -11.90 -14.78 -9.62
CA VAL A 66 -11.60 -14.57 -8.20
C VAL A 66 -11.95 -15.81 -7.36
N LYS A 67 -13.11 -16.44 -7.56
CA LYS A 67 -13.48 -17.68 -6.85
C LYS A 67 -12.53 -18.83 -7.17
N ALA A 68 -12.12 -18.96 -8.44
CA ALA A 68 -11.23 -20.02 -8.89
C ALA A 68 -9.88 -19.97 -8.17
N VAL A 69 -9.22 -18.80 -8.06
CA VAL A 69 -7.93 -18.68 -7.39
C VAL A 69 -8.00 -19.09 -5.91
N PHE A 70 -9.11 -18.80 -5.22
CA PHE A 70 -9.30 -19.24 -3.84
C PHE A 70 -9.47 -20.75 -3.74
N ALA A 71 -10.22 -21.37 -4.66
CA ALA A 71 -10.54 -22.79 -4.64
C ALA A 71 -9.33 -23.67 -5.05
N GLU A 72 -8.50 -23.19 -5.99
CA GLU A 72 -7.40 -23.97 -6.59
C GLU A 72 -6.11 -23.97 -5.77
N HIS A 73 -5.94 -23.04 -4.81
CA HIS A 73 -4.64 -22.81 -4.16
C HIS A 73 -4.64 -22.96 -2.63
N ASP A 74 -5.66 -23.53 -2.01
CA ASP A 74 -5.75 -23.75 -0.56
C ASP A 74 -5.44 -22.48 0.25
N ILE A 75 -6.02 -21.34 -0.14
CA ILE A 75 -5.77 -20.05 0.48
C ILE A 75 -6.23 -20.07 1.94
N SER A 76 -5.36 -19.62 2.85
CA SER A 76 -5.68 -19.48 4.29
C SER A 76 -5.54 -18.05 4.80
N ARG A 77 -4.81 -17.19 4.10
CA ARG A 77 -4.58 -15.78 4.44
C ARG A 77 -4.80 -14.90 3.23
N VAL A 78 -5.46 -13.75 3.42
CA VAL A 78 -5.76 -12.81 2.33
C VAL A 78 -5.17 -11.43 2.62
N ILE A 79 -4.38 -10.93 1.68
CA ILE A 79 -3.84 -9.56 1.65
C ILE A 79 -4.32 -8.91 0.36
N HIS A 80 -5.39 -8.10 0.46
CA HIS A 80 -6.01 -7.48 -0.71
C HIS A 80 -5.50 -6.05 -0.92
N LEU A 81 -4.60 -5.87 -1.90
CA LEU A 81 -3.93 -4.60 -2.21
C LEU A 81 -4.34 -4.02 -3.57
N ALA A 82 -4.91 -4.83 -4.44
CA ALA A 82 -5.28 -4.42 -5.79
C ALA A 82 -6.33 -3.29 -5.77
N ALA A 83 -6.02 -2.20 -6.43
CA ALA A 83 -6.92 -1.06 -6.61
C ALA A 83 -6.41 -0.12 -7.70
N LEU A 84 -7.31 0.55 -8.40
CA LEU A 84 -6.98 1.72 -9.20
C LEU A 84 -6.80 2.94 -8.32
N GLN A 85 -5.71 3.69 -8.54
CA GLN A 85 -5.34 4.88 -7.77
C GLN A 85 -6.13 6.12 -8.23
N VAL A 86 -5.99 7.23 -7.48
CA VAL A 86 -6.70 8.51 -7.72
C VAL A 86 -6.72 8.95 -9.19
N PRO A 87 -5.59 9.00 -9.94
CA PRO A 87 -5.61 9.46 -11.33
C PRO A 87 -6.47 8.57 -12.24
N PHE A 88 -6.42 7.25 -12.04
CA PHE A 88 -7.17 6.29 -12.85
C PHE A 88 -8.67 6.31 -12.54
N CYS A 89 -9.04 6.41 -11.24
CA CYS A 89 -10.44 6.57 -10.84
C CYS A 89 -11.04 7.88 -11.35
N ARG A 90 -10.23 8.94 -11.46
CA ARG A 90 -10.66 10.22 -12.03
C ARG A 90 -10.84 10.13 -13.55
N ALA A 91 -9.94 9.44 -14.23
CA ALA A 91 -9.97 9.29 -15.69
C ALA A 91 -11.13 8.40 -16.16
N ASN A 92 -11.45 7.35 -15.41
CA ASN A 92 -12.57 6.43 -15.71
C ASN A 92 -13.29 6.03 -14.42
N PRO A 93 -14.27 6.84 -13.95
CA PRO A 93 -14.99 6.57 -12.71
C PRO A 93 -15.73 5.23 -12.67
N PRO A 94 -16.46 4.79 -13.72
CA PRO A 94 -17.09 3.48 -13.71
C PRO A 94 -16.09 2.34 -13.51
N LEU A 95 -14.99 2.32 -14.26
CA LEU A 95 -13.93 1.32 -14.10
C LEU A 95 -13.32 1.38 -12.70
N GLY A 96 -13.14 2.60 -12.14
CA GLY A 96 -12.69 2.80 -10.77
C GLY A 96 -13.62 2.14 -9.75
N ALA A 97 -14.94 2.25 -9.90
CA ALA A 97 -15.93 1.60 -9.04
C ALA A 97 -15.92 0.07 -9.22
N GLU A 98 -15.91 -0.40 -10.46
CA GLU A 98 -15.87 -1.84 -10.76
C GLU A 98 -14.66 -2.53 -10.12
N VAL A 99 -13.46 -1.97 -10.30
CA VAL A 99 -12.23 -2.57 -9.74
C VAL A 99 -12.17 -2.39 -8.22
N ASN A 100 -12.40 -1.18 -7.71
CA ASN A 100 -12.15 -0.88 -6.31
C ASN A 100 -13.29 -1.33 -5.39
N VAL A 101 -14.54 -1.30 -5.84
CA VAL A 101 -15.70 -1.68 -5.01
C VAL A 101 -16.15 -3.11 -5.34
N THR A 102 -16.58 -3.36 -6.59
CA THR A 102 -17.04 -4.70 -6.98
C THR A 102 -15.92 -5.74 -6.81
N GLY A 103 -14.69 -5.41 -7.22
CA GLY A 103 -13.53 -6.28 -7.01
C GLY A 103 -13.28 -6.63 -5.54
N THR A 104 -13.44 -5.66 -4.62
CA THR A 104 -13.34 -5.92 -3.17
C THR A 104 -14.46 -6.84 -2.69
N VAL A 105 -15.71 -6.62 -3.14
CA VAL A 105 -16.84 -7.53 -2.83
C VAL A 105 -16.56 -8.95 -3.32
N ASN A 106 -16.04 -9.11 -4.55
CA ASN A 106 -15.67 -10.42 -5.09
C ASN A 106 -14.63 -11.15 -4.21
N VAL A 107 -13.64 -10.42 -3.65
CA VAL A 107 -12.65 -11.01 -2.72
C VAL A 107 -13.33 -11.46 -1.42
N PHE A 108 -14.24 -10.66 -0.84
CA PHE A 108 -15.00 -11.04 0.36
C PHE A 108 -15.90 -12.26 0.09
N GLU A 109 -16.60 -12.30 -1.05
CA GLU A 109 -17.45 -13.43 -1.43
C GLU A 109 -16.64 -14.72 -1.63
N ALA A 110 -15.48 -14.64 -2.29
CA ALA A 110 -14.60 -15.79 -2.45
C ALA A 110 -14.05 -16.29 -1.12
N ALA A 111 -13.63 -15.37 -0.23
CA ALA A 111 -13.18 -15.70 1.13
C ALA A 111 -14.30 -16.38 1.93
N ARG A 112 -15.53 -15.85 1.87
CA ARG A 112 -16.73 -16.44 2.48
C ARG A 112 -16.96 -17.87 2.00
N ALA A 113 -16.93 -18.07 0.69
CA ALA A 113 -17.17 -19.38 0.08
C ALA A 113 -16.14 -20.44 0.50
N GLN A 114 -14.91 -20.04 0.83
CA GLN A 114 -13.82 -20.90 1.29
C GLN A 114 -13.66 -20.95 2.83
N GLY A 115 -14.56 -20.30 3.58
CA GLY A 115 -14.52 -20.29 5.05
C GLY A 115 -13.35 -19.50 5.63
N ILE A 116 -12.79 -18.56 4.90
CA ILE A 116 -11.72 -17.68 5.38
C ILE A 116 -12.32 -16.59 6.25
N GLY A 117 -11.98 -16.58 7.53
CA GLY A 117 -12.58 -15.71 8.54
C GLY A 117 -11.94 -14.35 8.71
N HIS A 118 -10.86 -14.01 7.95
CA HIS A 118 -10.17 -12.72 8.07
C HIS A 118 -9.51 -12.25 6.79
N ILE A 119 -9.61 -10.95 6.52
CA ILE A 119 -8.99 -10.28 5.36
C ILE A 119 -8.23 -9.03 5.82
N ALA A 120 -6.93 -8.94 5.53
CA ALA A 120 -6.18 -7.69 5.59
C ALA A 120 -6.27 -6.98 4.23
N TYR A 121 -6.63 -5.70 4.21
CA TYR A 121 -6.79 -5.00 2.93
C TYR A 121 -6.36 -3.53 2.97
N ALA A 122 -6.03 -3.01 1.79
CA ALA A 122 -5.63 -1.63 1.64
C ALA A 122 -6.85 -0.70 1.57
N SER A 123 -7.10 0.08 2.63
CA SER A 123 -7.79 1.34 2.58
C SER A 123 -6.80 2.45 2.19
N SER A 124 -7.01 3.68 2.61
CA SER A 124 -6.13 4.82 2.32
C SER A 124 -6.48 5.99 3.21
N ILE A 125 -5.53 6.88 3.48
CA ILE A 125 -5.83 8.19 4.08
C ILE A 125 -6.75 9.03 3.17
N GLY A 126 -6.91 8.67 1.93
CA GLY A 126 -7.88 9.30 1.02
C GLY A 126 -9.34 9.21 1.47
N VAL A 127 -9.66 8.42 2.49
CA VAL A 127 -10.96 8.41 3.17
C VAL A 127 -11.24 9.70 3.92
N TYR A 128 -10.19 10.44 4.27
CA TYR A 128 -10.29 11.73 4.96
C TYR A 128 -10.37 12.91 3.98
N GLY A 129 -10.76 14.06 4.51
CA GLY A 129 -10.79 15.32 3.79
C GLY A 129 -9.51 16.15 3.99
N PRO A 130 -9.52 17.39 3.54
CA PRO A 130 -8.42 18.33 3.75
C PRO A 130 -8.21 18.66 5.23
N PRO A 131 -7.05 19.23 5.61
CA PRO A 131 -6.75 19.59 7.00
C PRO A 131 -7.79 20.49 7.65
N SER A 132 -8.44 21.38 6.87
CA SER A 132 -9.47 22.28 7.33
C SER A 132 -10.74 21.58 7.88
N ASP A 133 -10.93 20.30 7.57
CA ASP A 133 -12.08 19.53 8.05
C ASP A 133 -11.86 18.96 9.47
N PHE A 134 -10.66 19.13 10.05
CA PHE A 134 -10.23 18.49 11.30
C PHE A 134 -9.60 19.51 12.27
N PRO A 135 -9.60 19.23 13.57
CA PRO A 135 -8.78 19.97 14.53
C PRO A 135 -7.28 19.89 14.18
N PRO A 136 -6.48 20.88 14.62
CA PRO A 136 -5.02 20.81 14.49
C PRO A 136 -4.42 19.55 15.14
N GLY A 137 -3.41 18.95 14.51
CA GLY A 137 -2.70 17.78 15.01
C GLY A 137 -2.81 16.57 14.08
N LEU A 138 -2.45 15.39 14.62
CA LEU A 138 -2.59 14.13 13.89
C LEU A 138 -4.06 13.70 13.83
N ILE A 139 -4.49 13.20 12.68
CA ILE A 139 -5.86 12.73 12.48
C ILE A 139 -6.01 11.36 13.13
N ALA A 140 -6.96 11.23 14.07
CA ALA A 140 -7.27 9.96 14.72
C ALA A 140 -7.90 8.94 13.73
N HIS A 141 -7.76 7.64 14.05
CA HIS A 141 -8.25 6.56 13.17
C HIS A 141 -9.77 6.54 13.01
N ASP A 142 -10.50 7.02 14.02
CA ASP A 142 -11.95 7.11 14.09
C ASP A 142 -12.51 8.48 13.64
N ALA A 143 -11.64 9.39 13.19
CA ALA A 143 -12.06 10.69 12.68
C ALA A 143 -13.07 10.55 11.52
N PRO A 144 -14.01 11.50 11.37
CA PRO A 144 -15.03 11.44 10.34
C PRO A 144 -14.44 11.30 8.93
N LYS A 145 -14.90 10.33 8.17
CA LYS A 145 -14.48 10.11 6.78
C LYS A 145 -15.17 11.13 5.87
N ARG A 146 -14.38 11.94 5.18
CA ARG A 146 -14.86 13.05 4.32
C ARG A 146 -14.09 13.07 2.99
N PRO A 147 -14.15 12.00 2.17
CA PRO A 147 -13.35 11.90 0.97
C PRO A 147 -13.61 13.02 -0.03
N ARG A 148 -12.56 13.50 -0.71
CA ARG A 148 -12.64 14.52 -1.76
C ARG A 148 -12.29 13.97 -3.14
N THR A 149 -12.09 12.66 -3.24
CA THR A 149 -11.82 11.96 -4.49
C THR A 149 -12.71 10.73 -4.63
N LEU A 150 -13.02 10.32 -5.86
CA LEU A 150 -13.75 9.07 -6.13
C LEU A 150 -13.03 7.86 -5.52
N TYR A 151 -11.70 7.82 -5.66
CA TYR A 151 -10.89 6.79 -5.01
C TYR A 151 -11.12 6.71 -3.50
N GLY A 152 -11.10 7.85 -2.81
CA GLY A 152 -11.38 7.93 -1.38
C GLY A 152 -12.80 7.48 -1.04
N ALA A 153 -13.79 7.88 -1.85
CA ALA A 153 -15.17 7.44 -1.69
C ALA A 153 -15.31 5.90 -1.84
N TYR A 154 -14.60 5.31 -2.81
CA TYR A 154 -14.58 3.86 -2.98
C TYR A 154 -13.91 3.16 -1.78
N LYS A 155 -12.85 3.73 -1.21
CA LYS A 155 -12.22 3.16 0.00
C LYS A 155 -13.14 3.28 1.22
N VAL A 156 -13.92 4.36 1.39
CA VAL A 156 -14.96 4.46 2.42
C VAL A 156 -16.04 3.40 2.21
N CYS A 157 -16.47 3.18 0.96
CA CYS A 157 -17.41 2.12 0.62
C CYS A 157 -16.87 0.74 1.04
N ASN A 158 -15.59 0.45 0.76
CA ASN A 158 -14.97 -0.82 1.14
C ASN A 158 -14.91 -1.03 2.66
N GLU A 159 -14.63 0.03 3.45
CA GLU A 159 -14.66 -0.08 4.90
C GLU A 159 -16.09 -0.34 5.43
N GLY A 160 -17.11 0.27 4.80
CA GLY A 160 -18.52 -0.01 5.09
C GLY A 160 -18.92 -1.43 4.68
N THR A 161 -18.50 -1.89 3.49
CA THR A 161 -18.69 -3.26 3.01
C THR A 161 -18.11 -4.28 4.00
N ALA A 162 -16.88 -4.07 4.44
CA ALA A 162 -16.23 -4.96 5.41
C ALA A 162 -16.99 -5.06 6.74
N LEU A 163 -17.57 -3.94 7.21
CA LEU A 163 -18.42 -3.94 8.41
C LEU A 163 -19.65 -4.84 8.22
N VAL A 164 -20.35 -4.73 7.10
CA VAL A 164 -21.52 -5.57 6.78
C VAL A 164 -21.14 -7.05 6.70
N TYR A 165 -20.01 -7.41 6.05
CA TYR A 165 -19.52 -8.79 6.03
C TYR A 165 -19.18 -9.33 7.42
N TYR A 166 -18.70 -8.48 8.33
CA TYR A 166 -18.48 -8.89 9.70
C TYR A 166 -19.80 -9.14 10.44
N GLU A 167 -20.76 -8.22 10.36
CA GLU A 167 -22.05 -8.30 11.05
C GLU A 167 -22.89 -9.47 10.54
N ASP A 168 -22.94 -9.68 9.22
CA ASP A 168 -23.81 -10.68 8.59
C ASP A 168 -23.16 -12.06 8.48
N GLN A 169 -21.84 -12.14 8.34
CA GLN A 169 -21.13 -13.38 7.98
C GLN A 169 -19.99 -13.72 8.94
N GLY A 170 -19.69 -12.87 9.91
CA GLY A 170 -18.60 -13.08 10.87
C GLY A 170 -17.18 -12.99 10.27
N ILE A 171 -17.04 -12.45 9.05
CA ILE A 171 -15.73 -12.27 8.42
C ILE A 171 -15.09 -11.00 8.96
N SER A 172 -14.10 -11.17 9.84
CA SER A 172 -13.34 -10.03 10.36
C SER A 172 -12.40 -9.43 9.30
N SER A 173 -12.00 -8.19 9.50
CA SER A 173 -11.06 -7.56 8.59
C SER A 173 -10.20 -6.49 9.25
N THR A 174 -9.01 -6.28 8.69
CA THR A 174 -8.12 -5.18 9.07
C THR A 174 -7.83 -4.32 7.84
N ALA A 175 -8.44 -3.14 7.80
CA ALA A 175 -8.15 -2.10 6.82
C ALA A 175 -6.96 -1.26 7.30
N LEU A 176 -5.89 -1.20 6.55
CA LEU A 176 -4.81 -0.25 6.78
C LEU A 176 -4.92 0.92 5.80
N ARG A 177 -4.66 2.14 6.28
CA ARG A 177 -4.73 3.39 5.51
C ARG A 177 -3.34 3.97 5.28
N PRO A 178 -2.58 3.49 4.27
CA PRO A 178 -1.30 4.08 3.92
C PRO A 178 -1.44 5.54 3.49
N TYR A 179 -0.35 6.31 3.70
CA TYR A 179 -0.23 7.70 3.29
C TYR A 179 0.80 7.88 2.16
N THR A 180 1.91 8.55 2.44
CA THR A 180 2.93 8.81 1.41
C THR A 180 3.98 7.70 1.43
N VAL A 181 3.68 6.64 0.68
CA VAL A 181 4.61 5.52 0.54
C VAL A 181 5.78 5.92 -0.37
N TYR A 182 7.01 5.58 0.03
CA TYR A 182 8.24 5.76 -0.75
C TYR A 182 9.10 4.50 -0.72
N GLY A 183 10.06 4.41 -1.62
CA GLY A 183 10.98 3.27 -1.72
C GLY A 183 10.93 2.62 -3.10
N VAL A 184 11.82 1.63 -3.32
CA VAL A 184 11.91 0.92 -4.59
C VAL A 184 10.55 0.38 -5.01
N GLY A 185 10.17 0.58 -6.28
CA GLY A 185 8.86 0.19 -6.81
C GLY A 185 7.76 1.25 -6.70
N ARG A 186 8.01 2.39 -6.01
CA ARG A 186 7.03 3.49 -5.96
C ARG A 186 7.23 4.46 -7.13
N ASP A 187 6.88 4.03 -8.31
CA ASP A 187 7.06 4.70 -9.61
C ASP A 187 5.78 5.37 -10.15
N GLN A 188 4.61 5.07 -9.56
CA GLN A 188 3.32 5.59 -10.00
C GLN A 188 2.48 6.15 -8.85
N GLY A 189 1.56 7.05 -9.18
CA GLY A 189 0.62 7.67 -8.27
C GLY A 189 0.98 9.10 -7.90
N MET A 190 0.02 9.82 -7.31
CA MET A 190 0.12 11.26 -7.04
C MET A 190 1.33 11.65 -6.19
N THR A 191 1.72 10.79 -5.24
CA THR A 191 2.82 11.03 -4.29
C THR A 191 4.05 10.17 -4.59
N SER A 192 4.27 9.74 -5.84
CA SER A 192 5.45 8.97 -6.24
C SER A 192 6.70 9.83 -6.49
N GLU A 193 6.54 11.15 -6.67
CA GLU A 193 7.60 12.05 -7.08
C GLU A 193 8.83 12.05 -6.13
N PRO A 194 8.70 11.95 -4.79
CA PRO A 194 9.86 11.80 -3.91
C PRO A 194 10.71 10.57 -4.23
N THR A 195 10.10 9.42 -4.53
CA THR A 195 10.86 8.22 -4.96
C THR A 195 11.51 8.40 -6.33
N LYS A 196 10.79 9.00 -7.29
CA LYS A 196 11.35 9.30 -8.62
C LYS A 196 12.55 10.24 -8.52
N ALA A 197 12.50 11.21 -7.60
CA ALA A 197 13.64 12.08 -7.31
C ALA A 197 14.85 11.30 -6.79
N LEU A 198 14.65 10.28 -5.93
CA LEU A 198 15.75 9.40 -5.50
C LEU A 198 16.33 8.59 -6.67
N VAL A 199 15.47 8.12 -7.59
CA VAL A 199 15.91 7.40 -8.80
C VAL A 199 16.75 8.31 -9.68
N ALA A 200 16.28 9.53 -9.98
CA ALA A 200 17.02 10.50 -10.76
C ALA A 200 18.34 10.88 -10.11
N ALA A 201 18.33 11.18 -8.81
CA ALA A 201 19.54 11.53 -8.05
C ALA A 201 20.58 10.40 -8.05
N ALA A 202 20.15 9.14 -7.90
CA ALA A 202 21.04 7.98 -7.94
C ALA A 202 21.71 7.80 -9.32
N LYS A 203 21.06 8.30 -10.39
CA LYS A 203 21.59 8.35 -11.77
C LYS A 203 22.35 9.65 -12.09
N GLY A 204 22.55 10.54 -11.12
CA GLY A 204 23.18 11.85 -11.34
C GLY A 204 22.37 12.81 -12.21
N GLN A 205 21.04 12.64 -12.26
CA GLN A 205 20.14 13.47 -13.03
C GLN A 205 19.40 14.47 -12.12
N PRO A 206 19.18 15.71 -12.56
CA PRO A 206 18.36 16.66 -11.83
C PRO A 206 16.88 16.24 -11.82
N TYR A 207 16.17 16.61 -10.75
CA TYR A 207 14.75 16.32 -10.63
C TYR A 207 13.99 17.45 -9.94
N HIS A 208 12.78 17.74 -10.48
CA HIS A 208 11.85 18.70 -9.91
C HIS A 208 10.64 17.98 -9.29
N ILE A 209 10.46 18.08 -7.97
CA ILE A 209 9.26 17.60 -7.28
C ILE A 209 8.17 18.68 -7.39
N PRO A 210 7.02 18.43 -8.07
CA PRO A 210 6.04 19.46 -8.40
C PRO A 210 5.12 19.84 -7.23
N PHE A 211 5.42 19.40 -6.03
CA PHE A 211 4.64 19.73 -4.83
C PHE A 211 5.53 19.86 -3.59
N SER A 212 5.00 20.55 -2.60
CA SER A 212 5.56 20.71 -1.26
C SER A 212 4.56 20.26 -0.20
N GLY A 213 4.80 20.66 1.03
CA GLY A 213 3.96 20.39 2.18
C GLY A 213 4.59 19.43 3.18
N THR A 214 3.87 19.22 4.28
CA THR A 214 4.26 18.32 5.37
C THR A 214 3.45 17.05 5.28
N MET A 215 4.09 15.88 5.39
CA MET A 215 3.43 14.58 5.33
C MET A 215 4.24 13.51 6.05
N GLN A 216 3.59 12.41 6.43
CA GLN A 216 4.29 11.21 6.91
C GLN A 216 4.73 10.38 5.73
N PHE A 217 6.04 10.13 5.64
CA PHE A 217 6.63 9.25 4.64
C PHE A 217 6.74 7.84 5.20
N GLN A 218 6.25 6.86 4.44
CA GLN A 218 6.17 5.46 4.83
C GLN A 218 7.04 4.62 3.93
N PHE A 219 8.02 3.93 4.49
CA PHE A 219 8.89 3.06 3.71
C PHE A 219 8.11 1.84 3.20
N ALA A 220 8.13 1.59 1.90
CA ALA A 220 7.31 0.57 1.24
C ALA A 220 7.49 -0.84 1.84
N SER A 221 8.71 -1.18 2.24
CA SER A 221 9.02 -2.43 2.93
C SER A 221 8.28 -2.57 4.26
N ASP A 222 8.19 -1.50 5.06
CA ASP A 222 7.49 -1.52 6.35
C ASP A 222 5.99 -1.58 6.18
N VAL A 223 5.46 -0.86 5.20
CA VAL A 223 4.02 -0.93 4.83
C VAL A 223 3.64 -2.36 4.47
N ALA A 224 4.44 -3.04 3.66
CA ALA A 224 4.21 -4.43 3.28
C ALA A 224 4.25 -5.38 4.49
N ARG A 225 5.23 -5.22 5.39
CA ARG A 225 5.31 -6.00 6.63
C ARG A 225 4.10 -5.79 7.53
N GLN A 226 3.56 -4.56 7.55
CA GLN A 226 2.37 -4.27 8.34
C GLN A 226 1.13 -4.98 7.79
N PHE A 227 0.97 -5.08 6.46
CA PHE A 227 -0.10 -5.87 5.85
C PHE A 227 0.03 -7.37 6.15
N ILE A 228 1.24 -7.90 6.14
CA ILE A 228 1.49 -9.30 6.51
C ILE A 228 1.09 -9.51 7.97
N LEU A 229 1.54 -8.66 8.89
CA LEU A 229 1.19 -8.74 10.31
C LEU A 229 -0.33 -8.66 10.52
N ALA A 230 -1.01 -7.75 9.82
CA ALA A 230 -2.47 -7.62 9.89
C ALA A 230 -3.20 -8.89 9.41
N ALA A 231 -2.66 -9.61 8.43
CA ALA A 231 -3.21 -10.88 7.97
C ALA A 231 -2.88 -12.04 8.92
N GLU A 232 -1.76 -11.98 9.64
CA GLU A 232 -1.32 -13.00 10.60
C GLU A 232 -2.00 -12.88 11.97
N GLN A 233 -2.44 -11.68 12.33
CA GLN A 233 -3.08 -11.38 13.62
C GLN A 233 -4.53 -10.90 13.42
N PRO A 234 -5.48 -11.82 13.17
CA PRO A 234 -6.89 -11.46 13.02
C PRO A 234 -7.42 -10.73 14.25
N LEU A 235 -7.94 -9.53 14.05
CA LEU A 235 -8.67 -8.80 15.07
C LEU A 235 -10.17 -9.10 14.95
N GLY A 236 -10.88 -9.12 16.05
CA GLY A 236 -12.35 -9.21 16.01
C GLY A 236 -12.95 -7.91 15.44
N GLY A 237 -13.87 -8.04 14.48
CA GLY A 237 -14.55 -6.91 13.89
C GLY A 237 -14.03 -6.50 12.50
N ALA A 238 -14.58 -5.41 11.98
CA ALA A 238 -14.10 -4.73 10.79
C ALA A 238 -13.29 -3.49 11.24
N CYS A 239 -12.00 -3.70 11.49
CA CYS A 239 -11.13 -2.67 12.05
C CYS A 239 -10.49 -1.83 10.94
N GLY A 240 -10.46 -0.50 11.11
CA GLY A 240 -9.80 0.41 10.17
C GLY A 240 -8.79 1.31 10.88
N PHE A 241 -7.51 1.19 10.53
CA PHE A 241 -6.43 1.91 11.20
C PHE A 241 -5.67 2.83 10.25
N ASN A 242 -5.27 3.99 10.76
CA ASN A 242 -4.24 4.77 10.12
C ASN A 242 -2.92 4.03 10.23
N LEU A 243 -2.21 3.96 9.12
CA LEU A 243 -0.83 3.51 9.12
C LEU A 243 0.04 4.76 9.24
N GLY A 244 0.64 4.95 10.42
CA GLY A 244 1.58 6.02 10.68
C GLY A 244 2.90 5.80 9.93
N GLY A 245 3.89 6.60 10.21
CA GLY A 245 5.20 6.50 9.55
C GLY A 245 6.21 7.40 10.23
N GLY A 246 6.11 7.53 11.55
CA GLY A 246 6.89 8.49 12.32
C GLY A 246 6.32 9.89 12.28
N ASP A 247 7.11 10.88 12.65
CA ASP A 247 6.71 12.29 12.67
C ASP A 247 6.47 12.82 11.25
N PRO A 248 5.50 13.72 11.06
CA PRO A 248 5.33 14.43 9.81
C PRO A 248 6.56 15.28 9.49
N VAL A 249 7.07 15.17 8.27
CA VAL A 249 8.20 15.95 7.76
C VAL A 249 7.85 16.63 6.45
N THR A 250 8.53 17.72 6.14
CA THR A 250 8.35 18.42 4.85
C THR A 250 9.00 17.64 3.70
N VAL A 251 8.54 17.89 2.47
CA VAL A 251 9.20 17.37 1.26
C VAL A 251 10.65 17.87 1.18
N ALA A 252 10.94 19.08 1.69
CA ALA A 252 12.30 19.62 1.75
C ALA A 252 13.20 18.81 2.70
N GLU A 253 12.69 18.36 3.84
CA GLU A 253 13.42 17.50 4.78
C GLU A 253 13.65 16.11 4.18
N PHE A 254 12.69 15.57 3.40
CA PHE A 254 12.91 14.35 2.63
C PHE A 254 14.07 14.51 1.62
N VAL A 255 14.11 15.64 0.90
CA VAL A 255 15.22 15.97 -0.02
C VAL A 255 16.53 16.15 0.73
N ALA A 256 16.52 16.78 1.92
CA ALA A 256 17.70 16.91 2.76
C ALA A 256 18.26 15.54 3.17
N ALA A 257 17.38 14.57 3.50
CA ALA A 257 17.80 13.19 3.78
C ALA A 257 18.48 12.53 2.56
N ALA A 258 17.94 12.76 1.35
CA ALA A 258 18.56 12.28 0.12
C ALA A 258 19.95 12.89 -0.11
N LYS A 259 20.13 14.20 0.14
CA LYS A 259 21.40 14.91 0.01
C LYS A 259 22.44 14.51 1.07
N GLN A 260 22.03 13.96 2.20
CA GLN A 260 22.99 13.36 3.15
C GLN A 260 23.68 12.12 2.54
N VAL A 261 22.99 11.35 1.70
CA VAL A 261 23.54 10.17 1.03
C VAL A 261 24.22 10.54 -0.29
N LEU A 262 23.64 11.47 -1.04
CA LEU A 262 24.11 11.96 -2.33
C LEU A 262 24.27 13.49 -2.28
N PRO A 263 25.39 14.03 -1.77
CA PRO A 263 25.57 15.48 -1.59
C PRO A 263 25.47 16.29 -2.90
N ALA A 264 25.79 15.67 -4.03
CA ALA A 264 25.69 16.30 -5.35
C ALA A 264 24.28 16.20 -6.00
N ALA A 265 23.28 15.65 -5.32
CA ALA A 265 21.95 15.50 -5.87
C ALA A 265 21.30 16.87 -6.15
N GLU A 266 20.89 17.07 -7.37
CA GLU A 266 20.16 18.26 -7.83
C GLU A 266 18.65 17.99 -7.79
N ILE A 267 18.05 18.15 -6.60
CA ILE A 267 16.60 18.02 -6.39
C ILE A 267 16.07 19.36 -5.91
N ASP A 268 15.10 19.90 -6.60
CA ASP A 268 14.33 21.07 -6.21
C ASP A 268 12.86 20.72 -5.95
N VAL A 269 12.16 21.57 -5.21
CA VAL A 269 10.80 21.35 -4.72
C VAL A 269 9.97 22.58 -5.04
N ALA A 270 8.82 22.38 -5.69
CA ALA A 270 7.89 23.46 -5.96
C ALA A 270 7.28 24.04 -4.68
N ASP A 271 6.95 25.30 -4.65
CA ASP A 271 6.12 25.91 -3.60
C ASP A 271 4.62 25.71 -3.93
N ASN A 272 4.17 24.46 -3.80
CA ASN A 272 2.81 24.04 -4.13
C ASN A 272 2.36 22.94 -3.13
N PRO A 273 1.95 23.31 -1.89
CA PRO A 273 1.60 22.33 -0.88
C PRO A 273 0.38 21.50 -1.28
N LEU A 274 0.51 20.18 -1.14
CA LEU A 274 -0.64 19.30 -1.33
C LEU A 274 -1.70 19.53 -0.23
N PRO A 275 -3.00 19.46 -0.59
CA PRO A 275 -4.11 19.72 0.35
C PRO A 275 -4.40 18.50 1.24
N PHE A 276 -3.36 17.90 1.83
CA PHE A 276 -3.49 16.74 2.70
C PHE A 276 -3.13 17.10 4.14
N PRO A 277 -3.74 16.43 5.15
CA PRO A 277 -3.31 16.54 6.54
C PRO A 277 -1.82 16.20 6.68
N ALA A 278 -1.14 16.87 7.61
CA ALA A 278 0.27 16.64 7.85
C ALA A 278 0.56 15.20 8.30
N GLY A 279 -0.33 14.61 9.10
CA GLY A 279 -0.13 13.25 9.58
C GLY A 279 -1.35 12.63 10.25
N PHE A 280 -1.19 11.36 10.59
CA PHE A 280 -2.23 10.51 11.13
C PHE A 280 -1.72 9.78 12.38
N ASP A 281 -2.58 9.67 13.39
CA ASP A 281 -2.29 8.94 14.62
C ASP A 281 -2.40 7.43 14.37
N ASP A 282 -1.36 6.68 14.71
CA ASP A 282 -1.29 5.22 14.60
C ASP A 282 -1.32 4.51 15.96
N SER A 283 -1.63 5.24 17.03
CA SER A 283 -1.62 4.70 18.40
C SER A 283 -2.55 3.50 18.56
N GLU A 284 -3.73 3.53 17.92
CA GLU A 284 -4.69 2.43 17.96
C GLU A 284 -4.20 1.20 17.18
N LEU A 285 -3.55 1.39 16.03
CA LEU A 285 -2.90 0.30 15.31
C LEU A 285 -1.83 -0.37 16.18
N ARG A 286 -1.02 0.44 16.86
CA ARG A 286 0.03 -0.01 17.77
C ARG A 286 -0.53 -0.76 18.99
N ALA A 287 -1.61 -0.25 19.56
CA ALA A 287 -2.30 -0.91 20.67
C ALA A 287 -2.90 -2.27 20.24
N SER A 288 -3.48 -2.32 19.03
CA SER A 288 -4.17 -3.52 18.54
C SER A 288 -3.24 -4.62 18.06
N LEU A 289 -2.17 -4.28 17.32
CA LEU A 289 -1.23 -5.26 16.74
C LEU A 289 0.11 -5.37 17.48
N GLY A 290 0.34 -4.55 18.52
CA GLY A 290 1.56 -4.57 19.35
C GLY A 290 2.81 -4.06 18.62
N THR A 291 2.86 -4.14 17.31
CA THR A 291 4.01 -3.72 16.49
C THR A 291 3.55 -2.86 15.32
N VAL A 292 4.18 -1.70 15.16
CA VAL A 292 4.09 -0.88 13.95
C VAL A 292 5.50 -0.72 13.39
N TYR A 293 5.70 -1.20 12.17
CA TYR A 293 6.97 -1.09 11.50
C TYR A 293 7.21 0.35 11.04
N GLY A 294 8.38 0.88 11.32
CA GLY A 294 8.72 2.26 10.98
C GLY A 294 10.23 2.44 10.90
N THR A 295 10.78 2.36 9.70
CA THR A 295 12.17 2.70 9.42
C THR A 295 12.34 4.22 9.47
N PRO A 296 13.32 4.76 10.22
CA PRO A 296 13.62 6.18 10.23
C PRO A 296 13.83 6.72 8.81
N LEU A 297 13.36 7.95 8.53
CA LEU A 297 13.39 8.52 7.18
C LEU A 297 14.77 8.47 6.54
N ASN A 298 15.81 8.92 7.25
CA ASN A 298 17.18 8.94 6.73
C ASN A 298 17.68 7.54 6.35
N GLU A 299 17.31 6.54 7.16
CA GLU A 299 17.68 5.15 6.91
C GLU A 299 16.93 4.58 5.70
N GLY A 300 15.61 4.77 5.61
CA GLY A 300 14.80 4.28 4.49
C GLY A 300 15.18 4.95 3.16
N VAL A 301 15.49 6.24 3.18
CA VAL A 301 16.03 6.98 2.03
C VAL A 301 17.39 6.42 1.61
N ALA A 302 18.29 6.19 2.56
CA ALA A 302 19.61 5.63 2.28
C ALA A 302 19.50 4.21 1.70
N GLN A 303 18.66 3.35 2.29
CA GLN A 303 18.40 2.00 1.77
C GLN A 303 17.84 2.05 0.35
N THR A 304 16.92 2.97 0.07
CA THR A 304 16.32 3.14 -1.26
C THR A 304 17.39 3.53 -2.28
N ILE A 305 18.22 4.54 -1.99
CA ILE A 305 19.27 5.01 -2.89
C ILE A 305 20.30 3.89 -3.17
N VAL A 306 20.78 3.21 -2.12
CA VAL A 306 21.75 2.12 -2.25
C VAL A 306 21.16 0.98 -3.08
N HIS A 307 19.89 0.68 -2.92
CA HIS A 307 19.22 -0.36 -3.70
C HIS A 307 19.12 0.03 -5.18
N ILE A 308 18.70 1.28 -5.48
CA ILE A 308 18.63 1.81 -6.84
C ILE A 308 20.01 1.76 -7.52
N GLN A 309 21.08 2.18 -6.82
CA GLN A 309 22.44 2.14 -7.35
C GLN A 309 22.89 0.71 -7.71
N ARG A 310 22.45 -0.30 -6.96
CA ARG A 310 22.75 -1.72 -7.26
C ARG A 310 22.00 -2.22 -8.50
N LEU A 311 20.83 -1.68 -8.79
CA LEU A 311 20.05 -2.02 -9.99
C LEU A 311 20.63 -1.36 -11.25
N GLY A 312 21.37 -0.27 -11.12
CA GLY A 312 21.97 0.46 -12.24
C GLY A 312 20.92 0.93 -13.24
N ASP A 313 21.12 0.60 -14.52
CA ASP A 313 20.20 0.99 -15.60
C ASP A 313 18.91 0.17 -15.64
N GLY A 314 18.76 -0.82 -14.76
CA GLY A 314 17.59 -1.72 -14.73
C GLY A 314 16.33 -1.12 -14.07
N ILE A 315 16.39 0.15 -13.59
CA ILE A 315 15.27 0.84 -12.93
C ILE A 315 14.84 2.11 -13.68
#